data_87eec48a14e099a9911fe2efa6e5bd64
#
_entry.id   87eec48a14e099a9911fe2efa6e5bd64
#
_cell.length_a   1.000
_cell.length_b   1.000
_cell.length_c   1.000
_cell.angle_alpha   90.00
_cell.angle_beta   90.00
_cell.angle_gamma   90.00
#
_symmetry.space_group_name_H-M   'P 1'
#
loop_
_entity.id
_entity.type
_entity.pdbx_description
1 polymer ?
#
loop_
_entity_poly.entity_id
_entity_poly.type
_entity_poly.pdbx_seq_one_letter_code
_entity_poly.pdbx_strand_id
1 'polypeptide(L)'
;MVYFIILLIIILIIPQLYYKKSNNLRQNEGIDLKCDFIFNDCDDISKIENSENFGNFKDFYDLSNCKRLKVRSYDDFILDAGFFPVDNPKALVQIIHGALEHKERYFYLIKYLNENNYSVFISDNRGHGASLSEKYSFGFIDGVEKVVDDNIAITRALKEKFPDKKIFLIGHSLGTVFGRIYLEKADELIDKLVLSGPPNYIPEVSLAIFLGNIINFYFGEKRTVFILKKLYTGDKVNWDWLSYSKENIEDAKKDPLMPKVFKNRGYLTVFEGVKELNNLKNFKCKNPELNILFLAGKDDVVIGGENGFKNSIEALNKVGYKNIESKLYDNMKHEIFREKDNKKVFNDLVDFLEK
;
A
#
# COMPACT_ATOMS: atom_id res chain seq x y z
N MET A 1 -39.62 17.57 -20.71
CA MET A 1 -39.00 17.72 -19.37
C MET A 1 -38.96 16.39 -18.60
N VAL A 2 -40.06 15.68 -18.41
CA VAL A 2 -40.10 14.40 -17.66
C VAL A 2 -39.18 13.32 -18.24
N TYR A 3 -39.25 13.08 -19.57
CA TYR A 3 -38.35 12.09 -20.24
C TYR A 3 -36.85 12.43 -20.10
N PHE A 4 -36.50 13.70 -20.11
CA PHE A 4 -35.13 14.15 -19.91
C PHE A 4 -34.64 13.85 -18.47
N ILE A 5 -35.51 14.10 -17.48
CA ILE A 5 -35.22 13.80 -16.07
C ILE A 5 -35.07 12.29 -15.87
N ILE A 6 -35.96 11.49 -16.45
CA ILE A 6 -35.86 10.01 -16.36
C ILE A 6 -34.55 9.52 -17.00
N LEU A 7 -34.20 10.02 -18.19
CA LEU A 7 -32.93 9.66 -18.85
C LEU A 7 -31.71 10.05 -18.00
N LEU A 8 -31.71 11.25 -17.41
CA LEU A 8 -30.64 11.70 -16.53
C LEU A 8 -30.51 10.79 -15.29
N ILE A 9 -31.65 10.43 -14.68
CA ILE A 9 -31.66 9.49 -13.53
C ILE A 9 -31.06 8.15 -13.93
N ILE A 10 -31.44 7.61 -15.09
CA ILE A 10 -30.91 6.34 -15.61
C ILE A 10 -29.38 6.44 -15.80
N ILE A 11 -28.91 7.50 -16.45
CA ILE A 11 -27.48 7.73 -16.69
C ILE A 11 -26.68 7.80 -15.38
N LEU A 12 -27.22 8.36 -14.31
CA LEU A 12 -26.55 8.50 -13.03
C LEU A 12 -26.66 7.25 -12.14
N ILE A 13 -27.77 6.53 -12.19
CA ILE A 13 -28.07 5.40 -11.29
C ILE A 13 -27.50 4.08 -11.80
N ILE A 14 -27.55 3.80 -13.10
CA ILE A 14 -27.05 2.52 -13.65
C ILE A 14 -25.62 2.24 -13.24
N PRO A 15 -24.65 3.18 -13.37
CA PRO A 15 -23.28 2.94 -12.92
C PRO A 15 -23.18 2.57 -11.44
N GLN A 16 -23.97 3.21 -10.58
CA GLN A 16 -23.94 2.92 -9.14
C GLN A 16 -24.43 1.50 -8.84
N LEU A 17 -25.51 1.08 -9.49
CA LEU A 17 -26.04 -0.28 -9.32
C LEU A 17 -25.07 -1.34 -9.85
N TYR A 18 -24.43 -1.07 -11.00
CA TYR A 18 -23.44 -1.97 -11.60
C TYR A 18 -22.26 -2.21 -10.63
N TYR A 19 -21.64 -1.13 -10.13
CA TYR A 19 -20.50 -1.25 -9.23
C TYR A 19 -20.88 -1.77 -7.85
N LYS A 20 -22.05 -1.44 -7.32
CA LYS A 20 -22.57 -2.05 -6.08
C LYS A 20 -22.71 -3.57 -6.20
N LYS A 21 -23.26 -4.06 -7.33
CA LYS A 21 -23.37 -5.50 -7.57
C LYS A 21 -22.00 -6.16 -7.74
N SER A 22 -21.09 -5.51 -8.47
CA SER A 22 -19.73 -6.00 -8.67
C SER A 22 -18.95 -6.10 -7.35
N ASN A 23 -19.04 -5.09 -6.50
CA ASN A 23 -18.36 -5.10 -5.19
C ASN A 23 -18.96 -6.16 -4.25
N ASN A 24 -20.29 -6.33 -4.21
CA ASN A 24 -20.92 -7.38 -3.41
C ASN A 24 -20.50 -8.81 -3.85
N LEU A 25 -20.33 -9.04 -5.15
CA LEU A 25 -19.83 -10.32 -5.65
C LEU A 25 -18.39 -10.58 -5.21
N ARG A 26 -17.54 -9.55 -5.16
CA ARG A 26 -16.15 -9.66 -4.70
C ARG A 26 -16.02 -9.95 -3.20
N GLN A 27 -16.94 -9.46 -2.37
CA GLN A 27 -16.92 -9.65 -0.91
C GLN A 27 -17.47 -11.02 -0.46
N ASN A 28 -18.31 -11.67 -1.28
CA ASN A 28 -19.02 -12.90 -0.90
C ASN A 28 -18.31 -14.20 -1.30
N GLU A 29 -17.18 -14.12 -1.99
CA GLU A 29 -16.40 -15.31 -2.29
C GLU A 29 -15.57 -15.68 -1.06
N GLY A 30 -15.97 -16.76 -0.36
CA GLY A 30 -15.15 -17.39 0.70
C GLY A 30 -13.90 -18.01 0.06
N ILE A 31 -12.98 -17.18 -0.37
CA ILE A 31 -11.77 -17.55 -1.09
C ILE A 31 -10.78 -18.13 -0.07
N ASP A 32 -10.26 -19.33 -0.33
CA ASP A 32 -9.09 -19.84 0.38
C ASP A 32 -7.87 -19.00 -0.03
N LEU A 33 -7.52 -18.03 0.83
CA LEU A 33 -6.41 -17.11 0.58
C LEU A 33 -5.08 -17.84 0.81
N LYS A 34 -4.72 -18.70 -0.14
CA LYS A 34 -3.39 -19.33 -0.24
C LYS A 34 -2.60 -18.68 -1.36
N CYS A 35 -1.31 -18.60 -1.18
CA CYS A 35 -0.39 -18.25 -2.25
C CYS A 35 0.81 -19.18 -2.24
N ASP A 36 1.42 -19.36 -3.41
CA ASP A 36 2.63 -20.15 -3.59
C ASP A 36 3.82 -19.24 -3.85
N PHE A 37 4.88 -19.39 -3.07
CA PHE A 37 6.17 -18.79 -3.41
C PHE A 37 6.85 -19.64 -4.49
N ILE A 38 6.93 -19.08 -5.70
CA ILE A 38 7.68 -19.66 -6.78
C ILE A 38 9.11 -19.15 -6.65
N PHE A 39 9.96 -19.93 -6.00
CA PHE A 39 11.39 -19.70 -6.02
C PHE A 39 11.89 -20.17 -7.39
N ASN A 40 12.04 -19.24 -8.33
CA ASN A 40 12.90 -19.52 -9.46
C ASN A 40 14.31 -19.69 -8.90
N ASP A 41 15.02 -20.75 -9.31
CA ASP A 41 16.46 -20.86 -9.08
C ASP A 41 17.07 -19.52 -9.47
N CYS A 42 17.53 -18.79 -8.47
CA CYS A 42 18.02 -17.43 -8.48
C CYS A 42 18.33 -16.91 -9.89
N ASP A 43 17.41 -16.17 -10.50
CA ASP A 43 17.85 -15.15 -11.43
C ASP A 43 18.65 -14.19 -10.56
N ASP A 44 19.95 -14.40 -10.61
CA ASP A 44 20.97 -13.65 -9.94
C ASP A 44 20.65 -12.17 -10.13
N ILE A 45 20.35 -11.45 -9.04
CA ILE A 45 20.07 -10.00 -9.11
C ILE A 45 21.26 -9.29 -9.75
N SER A 46 22.46 -9.90 -9.72
CA SER A 46 23.62 -9.45 -10.49
C SER A 46 23.36 -9.38 -12.00
N LYS A 47 22.42 -10.16 -12.55
CA LYS A 47 22.01 -10.08 -13.98
C LYS A 47 21.01 -8.96 -14.29
N ILE A 48 20.41 -8.33 -13.27
CA ILE A 48 19.66 -7.09 -13.44
C ILE A 48 20.64 -5.91 -13.70
N GLU A 49 21.94 -6.16 -13.64
CA GLU A 49 23.01 -5.19 -13.89
C GLU A 49 22.91 -4.42 -15.19
N ASN A 50 22.18 -4.91 -16.16
CA ASN A 50 22.05 -4.28 -17.49
C ASN A 50 20.75 -3.46 -17.67
N SER A 51 19.86 -3.39 -16.68
CA SER A 51 18.80 -2.39 -16.74
C SER A 51 19.33 -1.07 -16.18
N GLU A 52 19.49 -0.09 -17.04
CA GLU A 52 19.90 1.30 -16.74
C GLU A 52 19.01 2.00 -15.68
N ASN A 53 18.08 1.27 -15.07
CA ASN A 53 16.97 1.77 -14.25
C ASN A 53 17.18 1.65 -12.74
N PHE A 54 18.22 0.94 -12.29
CA PHE A 54 18.59 0.95 -10.88
C PHE A 54 19.67 2.01 -10.68
N GLY A 55 19.27 3.28 -10.52
CA GLY A 55 20.17 4.33 -10.11
C GLY A 55 21.07 3.90 -8.95
N ASN A 56 21.95 4.71 -8.44
CA ASN A 56 23.03 4.51 -7.44
C ASN A 56 22.77 3.50 -6.28
N PHE A 57 21.73 2.65 -6.35
CA PHE A 57 21.40 1.64 -5.33
C PHE A 57 22.42 0.50 -5.22
N LYS A 58 23.17 0.22 -6.31
CA LYS A 58 24.24 -0.80 -6.31
C LYS A 58 25.35 -0.50 -5.32
N ASP A 59 25.59 0.80 -5.07
CA ASP A 59 26.69 1.24 -4.21
C ASP A 59 26.35 1.15 -2.71
N PHE A 60 25.05 0.89 -2.35
CA PHE A 60 24.59 0.99 -0.97
C PHE A 60 24.13 -0.31 -0.33
N TYR A 61 23.87 -1.37 -1.11
CA TYR A 61 23.35 -2.63 -0.57
C TYR A 61 23.97 -3.84 -1.28
N ASP A 62 24.53 -4.75 -0.50
CA ASP A 62 24.92 -6.07 -1.00
C ASP A 62 23.66 -6.90 -1.24
N LEU A 63 23.24 -6.96 -2.49
CA LEU A 63 22.06 -7.73 -2.93
C LEU A 63 22.36 -9.23 -3.08
N SER A 64 23.59 -9.70 -2.76
CA SER A 64 23.99 -11.11 -2.92
C SER A 64 23.11 -12.09 -2.14
N ASN A 65 22.51 -11.64 -1.04
CA ASN A 65 21.57 -12.42 -0.23
C ASN A 65 20.08 -12.18 -0.57
N CYS A 66 19.78 -11.22 -1.45
CA CYS A 66 18.40 -10.97 -1.86
C CYS A 66 17.89 -12.08 -2.78
N LYS A 67 16.71 -12.59 -2.49
CA LYS A 67 16.01 -13.55 -3.35
C LYS A 67 14.86 -12.86 -4.05
N ARG A 68 15.02 -12.58 -5.34
CA ARG A 68 13.87 -12.20 -6.17
C ARG A 68 13.01 -13.44 -6.40
N LEU A 69 11.70 -13.29 -6.21
CA LEU A 69 10.77 -14.40 -6.33
C LEU A 69 9.45 -13.93 -6.96
N LYS A 70 8.73 -14.88 -7.50
CA LYS A 70 7.35 -14.70 -7.92
C LYS A 70 6.43 -15.28 -6.86
N VAL A 71 5.32 -14.61 -6.61
CA VAL A 71 4.26 -15.10 -5.75
C VAL A 71 3.04 -15.33 -6.61
N ARG A 72 2.59 -16.60 -6.71
CA ARG A 72 1.30 -16.90 -7.31
C ARG A 72 0.22 -16.66 -6.26
N SER A 73 -0.57 -15.62 -6.48
CA SER A 73 -1.68 -15.28 -5.59
C SER A 73 -2.85 -16.26 -5.72
N TYR A 74 -3.81 -16.16 -4.82
CA TYR A 74 -5.01 -17.01 -4.72
C TYR A 74 -5.89 -17.05 -6.00
N ASP A 75 -5.73 -16.09 -6.90
CA ASP A 75 -6.44 -15.99 -8.19
C ASP A 75 -5.50 -16.15 -9.40
N ASP A 76 -4.39 -16.89 -9.22
CA ASP A 76 -3.33 -17.16 -10.19
C ASP A 76 -2.58 -15.93 -10.73
N PHE A 77 -2.84 -14.74 -10.18
CA PHE A 77 -2.04 -13.57 -10.52
C PHE A 77 -0.62 -13.71 -9.97
N ILE A 78 0.37 -13.33 -10.77
CA ILE A 78 1.78 -13.40 -10.39
C ILE A 78 2.27 -12.04 -9.91
N LEU A 79 2.60 -11.96 -8.62
CA LEU A 79 3.26 -10.81 -8.03
C LEU A 79 4.78 -10.96 -8.13
N ASP A 80 5.47 -9.86 -8.39
CA ASP A 80 6.93 -9.79 -8.30
C ASP A 80 7.31 -9.37 -6.87
N ALA A 81 8.23 -10.10 -6.25
CA ALA A 81 8.56 -9.89 -4.85
C ALA A 81 10.07 -10.01 -4.60
N GLY A 82 10.52 -9.47 -3.46
CA GLY A 82 11.86 -9.63 -2.92
C GLY A 82 11.81 -10.19 -1.50
N PHE A 83 12.65 -11.16 -1.21
CA PHE A 83 12.91 -11.64 0.13
C PHE A 83 14.37 -11.36 0.49
N PHE A 84 14.59 -10.69 1.59
CA PHE A 84 15.88 -10.22 2.10
C PHE A 84 16.16 -10.92 3.43
N PRO A 85 16.65 -12.15 3.40
CA PRO A 85 16.91 -12.94 4.61
C PRO A 85 18.13 -12.43 5.37
N VAL A 86 18.10 -12.61 6.69
CA VAL A 86 19.27 -12.60 7.57
C VAL A 86 19.31 -13.89 8.37
N ASP A 87 20.48 -14.26 8.87
CA ASP A 87 20.63 -15.46 9.68
C ASP A 87 19.95 -15.28 11.04
N ASN A 88 19.13 -16.26 11.45
CA ASN A 88 18.40 -16.24 12.72
C ASN A 88 17.66 -14.91 13.00
N PRO A 89 16.74 -14.47 12.13
CA PRO A 89 16.07 -13.20 12.29
C PRO A 89 15.26 -13.14 13.59
N LYS A 90 15.22 -11.96 14.21
CA LYS A 90 14.33 -11.66 15.36
C LYS A 90 12.86 -11.84 14.97
N ALA A 91 12.50 -11.38 13.79
CA ALA A 91 11.18 -11.52 13.19
C ALA A 91 11.24 -11.33 11.66
N LEU A 92 10.12 -11.59 10.98
CA LEU A 92 9.92 -11.26 9.59
C LEU A 92 9.17 -9.91 9.50
N VAL A 93 9.58 -9.06 8.59
CA VAL A 93 8.88 -7.81 8.27
C VAL A 93 8.31 -7.90 6.87
N GLN A 94 6.99 -7.83 6.75
CA GLN A 94 6.30 -7.70 5.47
C GLN A 94 6.00 -6.23 5.23
N ILE A 95 6.33 -5.71 4.02
CA ILE A 95 6.11 -4.30 3.65
C ILE A 95 5.06 -4.21 2.55
N ILE A 96 4.09 -3.29 2.70
CA ILE A 96 3.10 -2.90 1.69
C ILE A 96 3.44 -1.49 1.22
N HIS A 97 3.86 -1.35 -0.02
CA HIS A 97 4.24 -0.06 -0.60
C HIS A 97 3.04 0.84 -0.91
N GLY A 98 3.29 2.12 -1.18
CA GLY A 98 2.29 3.15 -1.43
C GLY A 98 1.79 3.23 -2.88
N ALA A 99 1.14 4.35 -3.18
CA ALA A 99 0.53 4.61 -4.48
C ALA A 99 1.57 4.94 -5.55
N LEU A 100 1.45 4.30 -6.73
CA LEU A 100 2.25 4.61 -7.91
C LEU A 100 3.77 4.48 -7.68
N GLU A 101 4.16 3.63 -6.74
CA GLU A 101 5.55 3.29 -6.45
C GLU A 101 5.77 1.76 -6.52
N HIS A 102 6.90 1.27 -6.07
CA HIS A 102 7.28 -0.13 -6.15
C HIS A 102 8.26 -0.53 -5.03
N LYS A 103 8.50 -1.83 -4.89
CA LYS A 103 9.29 -2.44 -3.80
C LYS A 103 10.73 -1.92 -3.68
N GLU A 104 11.40 -1.60 -4.79
CA GLU A 104 12.79 -1.18 -4.78
C GLU A 104 13.00 0.17 -4.09
N ARG A 105 11.95 0.98 -3.95
CA ARG A 105 12.03 2.26 -3.20
C ARG A 105 12.25 2.08 -1.70
N TYR A 106 12.13 0.85 -1.20
CA TYR A 106 12.28 0.51 0.22
C TYR A 106 13.65 -0.06 0.59
N PHE A 107 14.60 -0.14 -0.33
CA PHE A 107 15.92 -0.75 -0.08
C PHE A 107 16.68 -0.11 1.08
N TYR A 108 16.60 1.20 1.28
CA TYR A 108 17.20 1.87 2.44
C TYR A 108 16.62 1.36 3.76
N LEU A 109 15.29 1.25 3.84
CA LEU A 109 14.61 0.71 5.00
C LEU A 109 14.95 -0.78 5.19
N ILE A 110 14.94 -1.55 4.11
CA ILE A 110 15.25 -2.98 4.12
C ILE A 110 16.67 -3.21 4.65
N LYS A 111 17.64 -2.46 4.13
CA LYS A 111 19.03 -2.52 4.60
C LYS A 111 19.10 -2.29 6.11
N TYR A 112 18.47 -1.23 6.59
CA TYR A 112 18.47 -0.89 8.00
C TYR A 112 17.82 -1.97 8.86
N LEU A 113 16.71 -2.55 8.42
CA LEU A 113 16.05 -3.65 9.09
C LEU A 113 16.94 -4.92 9.12
N ASN A 114 17.60 -5.25 8.01
CA ASN A 114 18.55 -6.38 7.97
C ASN A 114 19.75 -6.15 8.91
N GLU A 115 20.33 -4.95 8.97
CA GLU A 115 21.40 -4.57 9.92
C GLU A 115 20.95 -4.71 11.38
N ASN A 116 19.63 -4.64 11.65
CA ASN A 116 19.04 -4.86 12.97
C ASN A 116 18.47 -6.28 13.16
N ASN A 117 18.82 -7.20 12.27
CA ASN A 117 18.50 -8.63 12.35
C ASN A 117 17.01 -8.96 12.11
N TYR A 118 16.35 -8.26 11.20
CA TYR A 118 15.02 -8.57 10.67
C TYR A 118 15.13 -9.06 9.23
N SER A 119 14.54 -10.19 8.89
CA SER A 119 14.34 -10.59 7.49
C SER A 119 13.15 -9.83 6.91
N VAL A 120 13.25 -9.37 5.67
CA VAL A 120 12.23 -8.54 5.05
C VAL A 120 11.64 -9.20 3.82
N PHE A 121 10.33 -9.15 3.69
CA PHE A 121 9.57 -9.52 2.50
C PHE A 121 8.81 -8.32 1.97
N ILE A 122 8.88 -8.08 0.67
CA ILE A 122 8.11 -7.02 0.00
C ILE A 122 7.72 -7.47 -1.40
N SER A 123 6.47 -7.22 -1.82
CA SER A 123 6.01 -7.45 -3.19
C SER A 123 5.53 -6.14 -3.83
N ASP A 124 5.62 -6.07 -5.15
CA ASP A 124 4.89 -5.06 -5.89
C ASP A 124 3.40 -5.39 -5.88
N ASN A 125 2.56 -4.44 -5.50
CA ASN A 125 1.12 -4.58 -5.58
C ASN A 125 0.67 -4.73 -7.04
N ARG A 126 -0.50 -5.31 -7.28
CA ARG A 126 -1.10 -5.45 -8.63
C ARG A 126 -1.10 -4.10 -9.36
N GLY A 127 -0.63 -4.09 -10.62
CA GLY A 127 -0.55 -2.88 -11.45
C GLY A 127 0.55 -1.90 -11.04
N HIS A 128 1.52 -2.35 -10.24
CA HIS A 128 2.69 -1.56 -9.81
C HIS A 128 3.98 -2.32 -10.08
N GLY A 129 5.09 -1.58 -10.18
CA GLY A 129 6.42 -2.13 -10.36
C GLY A 129 6.47 -3.20 -11.46
N ALA A 130 6.93 -4.40 -11.13
CA ALA A 130 6.98 -5.55 -12.03
C ALA A 130 5.78 -6.51 -11.93
N SER A 131 4.78 -6.23 -11.07
CA SER A 131 3.53 -6.99 -10.93
C SER A 131 2.49 -6.58 -11.96
N LEU A 132 2.80 -6.81 -13.24
CA LEU A 132 2.00 -6.40 -14.38
C LEU A 132 1.49 -7.62 -15.18
N SER A 133 0.36 -7.42 -15.87
CA SER A 133 -0.18 -8.36 -16.84
C SER A 133 -1.03 -7.60 -17.87
N GLU A 134 -1.58 -8.29 -18.85
CA GLU A 134 -2.55 -7.70 -19.78
C GLU A 134 -3.75 -7.08 -19.05
N LYS A 135 -4.21 -7.72 -17.98
CA LYS A 135 -5.28 -7.19 -17.12
C LYS A 135 -4.79 -6.05 -16.24
N TYR A 136 -3.66 -6.20 -15.57
CA TYR A 136 -3.09 -5.27 -14.60
C TYR A 136 -1.95 -4.47 -15.21
N SER A 137 -2.29 -3.48 -16.04
CA SER A 137 -1.31 -2.50 -16.54
C SER A 137 -0.96 -1.47 -15.46
N PHE A 138 0.11 -0.70 -15.65
CA PHE A 138 0.52 0.34 -14.72
C PHE A 138 -0.63 1.24 -14.25
N GLY A 139 -0.79 1.36 -12.93
CA GLY A 139 -1.82 2.17 -12.28
C GLY A 139 -3.23 1.59 -12.34
N PHE A 140 -3.41 0.34 -12.79
CA PHE A 140 -4.69 -0.36 -12.75
C PHE A 140 -4.77 -1.24 -11.50
N ILE A 141 -5.68 -0.93 -10.59
CA ILE A 141 -6.00 -1.73 -9.41
C ILE A 141 -7.49 -2.07 -9.46
N ASP A 142 -7.81 -3.35 -9.39
CA ASP A 142 -9.18 -3.87 -9.54
C ASP A 142 -9.88 -4.14 -8.20
N GLY A 143 -9.83 -3.16 -7.30
CA GLY A 143 -10.47 -3.21 -5.99
C GLY A 143 -9.48 -3.37 -4.83
N VAL A 144 -9.88 -2.84 -3.69
CA VAL A 144 -9.06 -2.81 -2.46
C VAL A 144 -8.85 -4.21 -1.93
N GLU A 145 -9.92 -5.01 -1.93
CA GLU A 145 -9.93 -6.36 -1.37
C GLU A 145 -8.85 -7.24 -2.00
N LYS A 146 -8.64 -7.13 -3.31
CA LYS A 146 -7.64 -7.96 -4.00
C LYS A 146 -6.22 -7.71 -3.53
N VAL A 147 -5.87 -6.45 -3.28
CA VAL A 147 -4.54 -6.11 -2.75
C VAL A 147 -4.40 -6.54 -1.30
N VAL A 148 -5.45 -6.36 -0.51
CA VAL A 148 -5.48 -6.81 0.88
C VAL A 148 -5.40 -8.33 0.96
N ASP A 149 -6.16 -9.05 0.14
CA ASP A 149 -6.18 -10.52 0.11
C ASP A 149 -4.84 -11.10 -0.36
N ASP A 150 -4.15 -10.46 -1.32
CA ASP A 150 -2.76 -10.82 -1.68
C ASP A 150 -1.84 -10.73 -0.46
N ASN A 151 -1.92 -9.63 0.28
CA ASN A 151 -1.06 -9.41 1.44
C ASN A 151 -1.38 -10.39 2.60
N ILE A 152 -2.66 -10.73 2.81
CA ILE A 152 -3.06 -11.77 3.77
C ILE A 152 -2.53 -13.14 3.35
N ALA A 153 -2.67 -13.50 2.07
CA ALA A 153 -2.14 -14.75 1.54
C ALA A 153 -0.62 -14.85 1.72
N ILE A 154 0.12 -13.78 1.43
CA ILE A 154 1.56 -13.70 1.66
C ILE A 154 1.89 -13.90 3.15
N THR A 155 1.18 -13.22 4.07
CA THR A 155 1.41 -13.39 5.51
C THR A 155 1.20 -14.83 5.95
N ARG A 156 0.14 -15.49 5.47
CA ARG A 156 -0.12 -16.91 5.76
C ARG A 156 1.00 -17.82 5.27
N ALA A 157 1.46 -17.63 4.03
CA ALA A 157 2.56 -18.40 3.46
C ALA A 157 3.90 -18.15 4.20
N LEU A 158 4.14 -16.92 4.66
CA LEU A 158 5.29 -16.62 5.51
C LEU A 158 5.20 -17.33 6.86
N LYS A 159 4.02 -17.34 7.50
CA LYS A 159 3.81 -18.09 8.76
C LYS A 159 3.97 -19.59 8.57
N GLU A 160 3.48 -20.15 7.49
CA GLU A 160 3.64 -21.57 7.17
C GLU A 160 5.12 -21.93 6.97
N LYS A 161 5.87 -21.08 6.26
CA LYS A 161 7.30 -21.30 5.99
C LYS A 161 8.19 -21.04 7.20
N PHE A 162 7.80 -20.13 8.08
CA PHE A 162 8.55 -19.70 9.27
C PHE A 162 7.65 -19.72 10.52
N PRO A 163 7.18 -20.92 10.97
CA PRO A 163 6.14 -21.03 12.01
C PRO A 163 6.54 -20.44 13.35
N ASP A 164 7.85 -20.44 13.67
CA ASP A 164 8.37 -19.96 14.95
C ASP A 164 8.71 -18.46 14.94
N LYS A 165 8.46 -17.75 13.82
CA LYS A 165 8.83 -16.34 13.71
C LYS A 165 7.60 -15.43 13.81
N LYS A 166 7.77 -14.34 14.55
CA LYS A 166 6.81 -13.23 14.54
C LYS A 166 6.78 -12.58 13.17
N ILE A 167 5.63 -12.04 12.77
CA ILE A 167 5.47 -11.27 11.53
C ILE A 167 5.00 -9.87 11.88
N PHE A 168 5.77 -8.88 11.44
CA PHE A 168 5.45 -7.47 11.54
C PHE A 168 5.04 -6.93 10.18
N LEU A 169 3.98 -6.13 10.13
CA LEU A 169 3.48 -5.53 8.91
C LEU A 169 3.79 -4.04 8.90
N ILE A 170 4.41 -3.55 7.83
CA ILE A 170 4.66 -2.11 7.61
C ILE A 170 3.92 -1.67 6.36
N GLY A 171 3.05 -0.67 6.48
CA GLY A 171 2.43 0.00 5.34
C GLY A 171 2.93 1.43 5.19
N HIS A 172 3.10 1.90 3.96
CA HIS A 172 3.39 3.30 3.66
C HIS A 172 2.31 3.90 2.76
N SER A 173 1.86 5.13 3.07
CA SER A 173 0.90 5.85 2.21
C SER A 173 -0.35 5.01 1.91
N LEU A 174 -0.65 4.71 0.64
CA LEU A 174 -1.74 3.79 0.24
C LEU A 174 -1.56 2.41 0.88
N GLY A 175 -0.33 1.95 1.11
CA GLY A 175 -0.06 0.72 1.86
C GLY A 175 -0.61 0.73 3.28
N THR A 176 -0.75 1.92 3.91
CA THR A 176 -1.42 2.04 5.22
C THR A 176 -2.93 1.89 5.12
N VAL A 177 -3.53 2.26 4.00
CA VAL A 177 -4.97 2.00 3.73
C VAL A 177 -5.19 0.49 3.66
N PHE A 178 -4.36 -0.21 2.87
CA PHE A 178 -4.41 -1.67 2.78
C PHE A 178 -4.11 -2.34 4.13
N GLY A 179 -3.10 -1.86 4.87
CA GLY A 179 -2.75 -2.38 6.20
C GLY A 179 -3.86 -2.20 7.23
N ARG A 180 -4.61 -1.09 7.19
CA ARG A 180 -5.77 -0.90 8.07
C ARG A 180 -6.95 -1.79 7.67
N ILE A 181 -7.24 -1.95 6.38
CA ILE A 181 -8.29 -2.86 5.89
C ILE A 181 -7.89 -4.33 6.11
N TYR A 182 -6.58 -4.65 6.08
CA TYR A 182 -6.07 -5.96 6.49
C TYR A 182 -6.53 -6.35 7.89
N LEU A 183 -6.58 -5.40 8.84
CA LEU A 183 -7.04 -5.64 10.21
C LEU A 183 -8.51 -6.08 10.29
N GLU A 184 -9.34 -5.70 9.33
CA GLU A 184 -10.75 -6.15 9.29
C GLU A 184 -10.88 -7.67 9.15
N LYS A 185 -9.89 -8.29 8.49
CA LYS A 185 -9.94 -9.70 8.09
C LYS A 185 -8.98 -10.60 8.88
N ALA A 186 -7.82 -10.08 9.27
CA ALA A 186 -6.69 -10.94 9.64
C ALA A 186 -5.71 -10.31 10.66
N ASP A 187 -6.22 -9.51 11.61
CA ASP A 187 -5.39 -8.87 12.64
C ASP A 187 -4.66 -9.86 13.55
N GLU A 188 -5.16 -11.10 13.65
CA GLU A 188 -4.53 -12.18 14.38
C GLU A 188 -3.31 -12.80 13.69
N LEU A 189 -3.06 -12.47 12.41
CA LEU A 189 -1.93 -13.02 11.67
C LEU A 189 -0.63 -12.23 11.87
N ILE A 190 -0.69 -11.03 12.44
CA ILE A 190 0.49 -10.18 12.64
C ILE A 190 0.70 -9.85 14.11
N ASP A 191 1.95 -9.64 14.49
CA ASP A 191 2.35 -9.37 15.87
C ASP A 191 2.55 -7.86 16.11
N LYS A 192 2.84 -7.09 15.06
CA LYS A 192 2.95 -5.61 15.09
C LYS A 192 2.53 -5.01 13.77
N LEU A 193 2.00 -3.78 13.82
CA LEU A 193 1.65 -2.99 12.64
C LEU A 193 2.30 -1.61 12.69
N VAL A 194 2.95 -1.21 11.60
CA VAL A 194 3.49 0.14 11.44
C VAL A 194 2.83 0.83 10.25
N LEU A 195 2.35 2.04 10.45
CA LEU A 195 1.62 2.84 9.46
C LEU A 195 2.35 4.17 9.23
N SER A 196 3.03 4.29 8.10
CA SER A 196 3.82 5.47 7.71
C SER A 196 3.07 6.35 6.72
N GLY A 197 2.91 7.64 7.01
CA GLY A 197 2.21 8.60 6.15
C GLY A 197 0.75 8.20 5.87
N PRO A 198 -0.06 7.87 6.89
CA PRO A 198 -1.40 7.31 6.69
C PRO A 198 -2.37 8.35 6.15
N PRO A 199 -2.98 8.16 4.95
CA PRO A 199 -4.06 9.00 4.50
C PRO A 199 -5.23 9.01 5.50
N ASN A 200 -5.77 10.20 5.78
CA ASN A 200 -6.98 10.32 6.60
C ASN A 200 -8.25 10.12 5.76
N TYR A 201 -9.34 9.77 6.42
CA TYR A 201 -10.66 9.79 5.80
C TYR A 201 -11.13 11.21 5.55
N ILE A 202 -11.72 11.46 4.38
CA ILE A 202 -12.38 12.71 4.00
C ILE A 202 -13.80 12.41 3.50
N PRO A 203 -14.84 13.15 3.97
CA PRO A 203 -16.24 12.90 3.58
C PRO A 203 -16.49 13.01 2.09
N GLU A 204 -15.75 13.88 1.39
CA GLU A 204 -15.86 14.16 -0.04
C GLU A 204 -15.53 12.95 -0.92
N VAL A 205 -14.88 11.94 -0.35
CA VAL A 205 -14.52 10.69 -1.05
C VAL A 205 -15.78 9.98 -1.60
N SER A 206 -16.93 10.13 -0.93
CA SER A 206 -18.19 9.54 -1.40
C SER A 206 -18.67 10.16 -2.72
N LEU A 207 -18.46 11.46 -2.92
CA LEU A 207 -18.73 12.14 -4.20
C LEU A 207 -17.72 11.70 -5.26
N ALA A 208 -16.43 11.56 -4.90
CA ALA A 208 -15.39 11.07 -5.81
C ALA A 208 -15.70 9.65 -6.31
N ILE A 209 -16.20 8.76 -5.44
CA ILE A 209 -16.65 7.41 -5.83
C ILE A 209 -17.86 7.48 -6.76
N PHE A 210 -18.86 8.31 -6.45
CA PHE A 210 -20.05 8.49 -7.29
C PHE A 210 -19.67 8.91 -8.72
N LEU A 211 -18.83 9.93 -8.84
CA LEU A 211 -18.31 10.40 -10.13
C LEU A 211 -17.39 9.35 -10.80
N GLY A 212 -16.56 8.69 -10.02
CA GLY A 212 -15.68 7.62 -10.49
C GLY A 212 -16.46 6.46 -11.12
N ASN A 213 -17.58 6.04 -10.52
CA ASN A 213 -18.45 4.99 -11.06
C ASN A 213 -19.02 5.38 -12.44
N ILE A 214 -19.47 6.63 -12.59
CA ILE A 214 -19.98 7.15 -13.87
C ILE A 214 -18.85 7.14 -14.91
N ILE A 215 -17.68 7.65 -14.55
CA ILE A 215 -16.53 7.73 -15.45
C ILE A 215 -16.07 6.33 -15.87
N ASN A 216 -15.91 5.41 -14.92
CA ASN A 216 -15.49 4.04 -15.21
C ASN A 216 -16.49 3.32 -16.15
N PHE A 217 -17.79 3.48 -15.89
CA PHE A 217 -18.84 2.82 -16.65
C PHE A 217 -18.88 3.31 -18.11
N TYR A 218 -18.83 4.63 -18.34
CA TYR A 218 -19.01 5.20 -19.68
C TYR A 218 -17.70 5.39 -20.46
N PHE A 219 -16.56 5.61 -19.76
CA PHE A 219 -15.28 5.87 -20.42
C PHE A 219 -14.29 4.69 -20.32
N GLY A 220 -14.60 3.67 -19.51
CA GLY A 220 -13.80 2.47 -19.36
C GLY A 220 -12.78 2.55 -18.23
N GLU A 221 -12.60 1.43 -17.56
CA GLU A 221 -11.78 1.28 -16.34
C GLU A 221 -10.27 1.41 -16.62
N LYS A 222 -9.81 0.96 -17.79
CA LYS A 222 -8.38 0.98 -18.17
C LYS A 222 -7.91 2.31 -18.77
N ARG A 223 -8.79 3.28 -18.94
CA ARG A 223 -8.45 4.63 -19.40
C ARG A 223 -8.00 5.51 -18.23
N THR A 224 -7.43 6.66 -18.53
CA THR A 224 -7.14 7.73 -17.56
C THR A 224 -7.91 8.97 -17.97
N VAL A 225 -8.85 9.41 -17.12
CA VAL A 225 -9.64 10.62 -17.33
C VAL A 225 -9.13 11.72 -16.41
N PHE A 226 -8.89 12.90 -16.99
CA PHE A 226 -8.27 14.04 -16.29
C PHE A 226 -9.00 14.44 -15.00
N ILE A 227 -10.33 14.36 -14.98
CA ILE A 227 -11.14 14.75 -13.81
C ILE A 227 -10.83 13.88 -12.58
N LEU A 228 -10.62 12.55 -12.75
CA LEU A 228 -10.25 11.67 -11.63
C LEU A 228 -8.85 11.96 -11.15
N LYS A 229 -7.93 12.24 -12.06
CA LYS A 229 -6.58 12.69 -11.70
C LYS A 229 -6.65 13.96 -10.85
N LYS A 230 -7.43 14.96 -11.27
CA LYS A 230 -7.60 16.22 -10.54
C LYS A 230 -8.23 16.03 -9.16
N LEU A 231 -9.23 15.15 -9.02
CA LEU A 231 -9.84 14.80 -7.73
C LEU A 231 -8.84 14.12 -6.78
N TYR A 232 -7.90 13.35 -7.33
CA TYR A 232 -6.87 12.67 -6.54
C TYR A 232 -5.72 13.61 -6.14
N THR A 233 -5.17 14.36 -7.10
CA THR A 233 -3.98 15.20 -6.88
C THR A 233 -4.31 16.63 -6.43
N GLY A 234 -5.56 17.08 -6.61
CA GLY A 234 -5.93 18.48 -6.49
C GLY A 234 -5.20 19.33 -7.54
N ASP A 235 -4.90 20.56 -7.19
CA ASP A 235 -4.10 21.46 -8.03
C ASP A 235 -2.57 21.26 -7.88
N LYS A 236 -2.17 20.27 -7.07
CA LYS A 236 -0.76 19.98 -6.75
C LYS A 236 -0.14 19.08 -7.81
N VAL A 237 0.39 19.68 -8.85
CA VAL A 237 1.09 18.96 -9.93
C VAL A 237 2.58 18.80 -9.62
N ASN A 238 3.09 19.46 -8.60
CA ASN A 238 4.49 19.38 -8.24
C ASN A 238 4.78 18.24 -7.26
N TRP A 239 5.99 17.71 -7.31
CA TRP A 239 6.45 16.61 -6.45
C TRP A 239 6.92 17.09 -5.07
N ASP A 240 6.81 18.38 -4.77
CA ASP A 240 7.34 18.98 -3.53
C ASP A 240 6.64 18.48 -2.28
N TRP A 241 5.43 17.93 -2.40
CA TRP A 241 4.71 17.32 -1.29
C TRP A 241 5.34 16.02 -0.79
N LEU A 242 6.19 15.38 -1.62
CA LEU A 242 6.74 14.06 -1.38
C LEU A 242 7.80 14.05 -0.28
N SER A 243 8.77 14.97 -0.38
CA SER A 243 9.95 15.01 0.48
C SER A 243 10.64 16.38 0.45
N TYR A 244 11.43 16.69 1.46
CA TYR A 244 12.41 17.78 1.42
C TYR A 244 13.71 17.36 0.73
N SER A 245 13.96 16.07 0.54
CA SER A 245 15.09 15.56 -0.22
C SER A 245 14.87 15.77 -1.72
N LYS A 246 15.63 16.71 -2.31
CA LYS A 246 15.60 16.95 -3.76
C LYS A 246 16.04 15.72 -4.56
N GLU A 247 16.99 14.96 -4.03
CA GLU A 247 17.47 13.72 -4.63
C GLU A 247 16.32 12.69 -4.72
N ASN A 248 15.59 12.47 -3.63
CA ASN A 248 14.44 11.59 -3.62
C ASN A 248 13.34 12.02 -4.63
N ILE A 249 13.09 13.33 -4.75
CA ILE A 249 12.13 13.87 -5.71
C ILE A 249 12.59 13.60 -7.15
N GLU A 250 13.86 13.82 -7.47
CA GLU A 250 14.40 13.60 -8.81
C GLU A 250 14.44 12.11 -9.17
N ASP A 251 14.76 11.24 -8.21
CA ASP A 251 14.66 9.78 -8.36
C ASP A 251 13.22 9.38 -8.72
N ALA A 252 12.24 9.84 -7.95
CA ALA A 252 10.83 9.53 -8.20
C ALA A 252 10.32 10.04 -9.57
N LYS A 253 10.80 11.20 -10.01
CA LYS A 253 10.45 11.76 -11.33
C LYS A 253 10.98 10.93 -12.49
N LYS A 254 12.21 10.42 -12.36
CA LYS A 254 12.92 9.68 -13.41
C LYS A 254 12.63 8.19 -13.41
N ASP A 255 12.07 7.68 -12.33
CA ASP A 255 11.80 6.25 -12.15
C ASP A 255 10.74 5.76 -13.15
N PRO A 256 11.07 4.84 -14.06
CA PRO A 256 10.16 4.30 -15.05
C PRO A 256 9.11 3.35 -14.45
N LEU A 257 9.38 2.79 -13.26
CA LEU A 257 8.46 1.91 -12.55
C LEU A 257 7.46 2.68 -11.68
N MET A 258 7.57 4.02 -11.62
CA MET A 258 6.62 4.91 -10.98
C MET A 258 5.68 5.56 -12.00
N PRO A 259 4.51 4.97 -12.28
CA PRO A 259 3.54 5.58 -13.17
C PRO A 259 3.06 6.92 -12.59
N LYS A 260 2.92 7.92 -13.43
CA LYS A 260 2.56 9.29 -12.97
C LYS A 260 1.05 9.45 -12.72
N VAL A 261 0.26 8.46 -13.09
CA VAL A 261 -1.21 8.50 -13.00
C VAL A 261 -1.77 7.08 -12.84
N PHE A 262 -2.88 6.97 -12.12
CA PHE A 262 -3.70 5.77 -12.13
C PHE A 262 -4.53 5.66 -13.40
N LYS A 263 -4.97 4.44 -13.69
CA LYS A 263 -6.14 4.21 -14.54
C LYS A 263 -7.42 4.60 -13.78
N ASN A 264 -8.53 4.77 -14.48
CA ASN A 264 -9.79 5.18 -13.86
C ASN A 264 -10.20 4.23 -12.72
N ARG A 265 -10.05 2.90 -12.89
CA ARG A 265 -10.35 1.93 -11.84
C ARG A 265 -9.38 2.03 -10.67
N GLY A 266 -8.12 2.35 -10.92
CA GLY A 266 -7.13 2.58 -9.86
C GLY A 266 -7.50 3.76 -8.96
N TYR A 267 -7.90 4.91 -9.54
CA TYR A 267 -8.40 6.04 -8.75
C TYR A 267 -9.61 5.65 -7.91
N LEU A 268 -10.58 4.93 -8.52
CA LEU A 268 -11.77 4.50 -7.80
C LEU A 268 -11.42 3.56 -6.64
N THR A 269 -10.48 2.63 -6.85
CA THR A 269 -9.97 1.73 -5.79
C THR A 269 -9.35 2.52 -4.63
N VAL A 270 -8.57 3.56 -4.90
CA VAL A 270 -8.01 4.42 -3.84
C VAL A 270 -9.13 5.11 -3.05
N PHE A 271 -10.12 5.67 -3.75
CA PHE A 271 -11.26 6.33 -3.09
C PHE A 271 -12.10 5.34 -2.26
N GLU A 272 -12.35 4.14 -2.79
CA GLU A 272 -13.05 3.06 -2.06
C GLU A 272 -12.28 2.67 -0.80
N GLY A 273 -10.96 2.52 -0.87
CA GLY A 273 -10.10 2.23 0.28
C GLY A 273 -10.15 3.31 1.35
N VAL A 274 -10.02 4.58 0.96
CA VAL A 274 -10.12 5.71 1.91
C VAL A 274 -11.51 5.76 2.55
N LYS A 275 -12.58 5.46 1.80
CA LYS A 275 -13.94 5.40 2.34
C LYS A 275 -14.09 4.27 3.37
N GLU A 276 -13.51 3.11 3.10
CA GLU A 276 -13.58 1.93 3.98
C GLU A 276 -12.99 2.22 5.36
N LEU A 277 -11.95 3.05 5.46
CA LEU A 277 -11.35 3.44 6.73
C LEU A 277 -12.32 4.05 7.77
N ASN A 278 -13.47 4.55 7.32
CA ASN A 278 -14.53 5.09 8.18
C ASN A 278 -15.66 4.08 8.44
N ASN A 279 -15.59 2.89 7.84
CA ASN A 279 -16.59 1.84 8.02
C ASN A 279 -16.23 0.92 9.19
N LEU A 280 -16.17 1.49 10.39
CA LEU A 280 -15.68 0.82 11.61
C LEU A 280 -16.45 -0.46 11.98
N LYS A 281 -17.66 -0.66 11.42
CA LYS A 281 -18.48 -1.85 11.65
C LYS A 281 -17.89 -3.12 11.03
N ASN A 282 -17.03 -2.99 10.03
CA ASN A 282 -16.41 -4.12 9.35
C ASN A 282 -15.26 -4.71 10.17
N PHE A 283 -14.68 -3.93 11.08
CA PHE A 283 -13.59 -4.38 11.92
C PHE A 283 -14.11 -5.29 13.03
N LYS A 284 -13.50 -6.47 13.18
CA LYS A 284 -13.87 -7.45 14.21
C LYS A 284 -12.98 -7.37 15.45
N CYS A 285 -11.82 -6.70 15.36
CA CYS A 285 -10.81 -6.54 16.42
C CYS A 285 -10.60 -7.83 17.24
N LYS A 286 -10.09 -8.87 16.59
CA LYS A 286 -9.81 -10.15 17.25
C LYS A 286 -8.55 -10.10 18.11
N ASN A 287 -7.63 -9.17 17.79
CA ASN A 287 -6.40 -8.94 18.53
C ASN A 287 -6.35 -7.50 19.10
N PRO A 288 -7.12 -7.19 20.15
CA PRO A 288 -7.14 -5.82 20.72
C PRO A 288 -5.82 -5.36 21.34
N GLU A 289 -4.92 -6.30 21.64
CA GLU A 289 -3.58 -6.02 22.19
C GLU A 289 -2.50 -5.88 21.10
N LEU A 290 -2.87 -5.89 19.81
CA LEU A 290 -1.94 -5.66 18.71
C LEU A 290 -1.21 -4.32 18.91
N ASN A 291 0.11 -4.35 18.91
CA ASN A 291 0.92 -3.13 18.98
C ASN A 291 0.93 -2.43 17.61
N ILE A 292 0.48 -1.17 17.59
CA ILE A 292 0.37 -0.37 16.37
C ILE A 292 1.17 0.92 16.51
N LEU A 293 1.99 1.25 15.51
CA LEU A 293 2.76 2.49 15.46
C LEU A 293 2.35 3.33 14.25
N PHE A 294 1.97 4.58 14.49
CA PHE A 294 1.73 5.58 13.46
C PHE A 294 2.94 6.52 13.34
N LEU A 295 3.47 6.69 12.13
CA LEU A 295 4.58 7.59 11.84
C LEU A 295 4.21 8.53 10.69
N ALA A 296 4.53 9.83 10.80
CA ALA A 296 4.36 10.76 9.68
C ALA A 296 5.27 11.99 9.81
N GLY A 297 5.53 12.66 8.71
CA GLY A 297 6.07 14.01 8.73
C GLY A 297 4.99 15.03 9.12
N LYS A 298 5.34 16.07 9.87
CA LYS A 298 4.39 17.15 10.21
C LYS A 298 3.92 17.93 8.98
N ASP A 299 4.78 18.01 7.97
CA ASP A 299 4.49 18.74 6.73
C ASP A 299 3.90 17.80 5.63
N ASP A 300 3.51 16.58 6.02
CA ASP A 300 2.82 15.65 5.13
C ASP A 300 1.37 16.08 4.91
N VAL A 301 1.08 16.49 3.67
CA VAL A 301 -0.28 16.94 3.29
C VAL A 301 -1.30 15.79 3.17
N VAL A 302 -0.81 14.53 3.06
CA VAL A 302 -1.64 13.35 2.84
C VAL A 302 -2.35 12.93 4.13
N ILE A 303 -1.73 13.13 5.27
CA ILE A 303 -2.31 12.78 6.57
C ILE A 303 -3.45 13.71 7.00
N GLY A 304 -3.71 14.82 6.28
CA GLY A 304 -4.72 15.82 6.65
C GLY A 304 -4.31 16.68 7.85
N GLY A 305 -3.00 16.94 8.00
CA GLY A 305 -2.42 17.64 9.14
C GLY A 305 -2.51 16.85 10.45
N GLU A 306 -2.17 17.50 11.57
CA GLU A 306 -2.19 16.83 12.88
C GLU A 306 -3.60 16.30 13.27
N ASN A 307 -4.66 17.00 12.88
CA ASN A 307 -6.03 16.57 13.14
C ASN A 307 -6.39 15.31 12.35
N GLY A 308 -6.07 15.25 11.05
CA GLY A 308 -6.32 14.08 10.23
C GLY A 308 -5.51 12.86 10.70
N PHE A 309 -4.26 13.08 11.09
CA PHE A 309 -3.41 12.05 11.69
C PHE A 309 -4.02 11.50 12.99
N LYS A 310 -4.45 12.37 13.89
CA LYS A 310 -5.14 12.01 15.13
C LYS A 310 -6.44 11.27 14.88
N ASN A 311 -7.25 11.70 13.92
CA ASN A 311 -8.51 11.03 13.55
C ASN A 311 -8.25 9.58 13.06
N SER A 312 -7.16 9.34 12.33
CA SER A 312 -6.77 8.01 11.89
C SER A 312 -6.44 7.07 13.07
N ILE A 313 -5.78 7.60 14.12
CA ILE A 313 -5.48 6.87 15.36
C ILE A 313 -6.79 6.60 16.14
N GLU A 314 -7.61 7.62 16.30
CA GLU A 314 -8.90 7.50 17.02
C GLU A 314 -9.84 6.49 16.36
N ALA A 315 -9.79 6.35 15.04
CA ALA A 315 -10.59 5.34 14.33
C ALA A 315 -10.23 3.94 14.80
N LEU A 316 -8.95 3.58 14.93
CA LEU A 316 -8.52 2.27 15.41
C LEU A 316 -8.77 2.10 16.92
N ASN A 317 -8.62 3.16 17.73
CA ASN A 317 -9.02 3.12 19.14
C ASN A 317 -10.53 2.80 19.30
N LYS A 318 -11.39 3.40 18.47
CA LYS A 318 -12.85 3.13 18.48
C LYS A 318 -13.19 1.71 18.04
N VAL A 319 -12.37 1.11 17.19
CA VAL A 319 -12.49 -0.30 16.81
C VAL A 319 -12.16 -1.22 17.97
N GLY A 320 -11.27 -0.82 18.89
CA GLY A 320 -10.94 -1.58 20.10
C GLY A 320 -9.44 -1.87 20.29
N TYR A 321 -8.55 -1.41 19.40
CA TYR A 321 -7.10 -1.54 19.57
C TYR A 321 -6.62 -0.63 20.70
N LYS A 322 -5.83 -1.17 21.65
CA LYS A 322 -5.46 -0.47 22.90
C LYS A 322 -4.02 0.06 22.87
N ASN A 323 -3.13 -0.62 22.15
CA ASN A 323 -1.69 -0.36 22.18
C ASN A 323 -1.27 0.42 20.92
N ILE A 324 -1.64 1.71 20.84
CA ILE A 324 -1.32 2.57 19.71
C ILE A 324 -0.32 3.64 20.14
N GLU A 325 0.87 3.60 19.56
CA GLU A 325 1.87 4.65 19.65
C GLU A 325 1.86 5.52 18.39
N SER A 326 2.29 6.77 18.51
CA SER A 326 2.39 7.64 17.33
C SER A 326 3.53 8.65 17.45
N LYS A 327 4.11 9.03 16.31
CA LYS A 327 5.16 10.03 16.23
C LYS A 327 5.04 10.87 14.97
N LEU A 328 5.14 12.19 15.15
CA LEU A 328 5.23 13.18 14.09
C LEU A 328 6.64 13.77 14.07
N TYR A 329 7.21 13.88 12.86
CA TYR A 329 8.57 14.36 12.66
C TYR A 329 8.57 15.77 12.08
N ASP A 330 9.19 16.72 12.79
CA ASP A 330 9.42 18.08 12.30
C ASP A 330 10.33 18.04 11.05
N ASN A 331 10.07 18.94 10.10
CA ASN A 331 10.83 19.08 8.86
C ASN A 331 10.87 17.78 8.03
N MET A 332 9.78 17.03 8.01
CA MET A 332 9.57 15.89 7.14
C MET A 332 8.22 15.97 6.46
N LYS A 333 8.18 15.51 5.21
CA LYS A 333 6.98 15.38 4.39
C LYS A 333 6.53 13.92 4.32
N HIS A 334 5.95 13.51 3.18
CA HIS A 334 5.27 12.22 3.04
C HIS A 334 6.19 11.00 3.13
N GLU A 335 7.30 10.99 2.39
CA GLU A 335 8.24 9.86 2.35
C GLU A 335 9.30 9.95 3.46
N ILE A 336 8.88 9.81 4.73
CA ILE A 336 9.76 9.94 5.90
C ILE A 336 10.95 8.96 5.90
N PHE A 337 10.81 7.80 5.26
CA PHE A 337 11.89 6.81 5.09
C PHE A 337 12.95 7.24 4.07
N ARG A 338 12.68 8.27 3.27
CA ARG A 338 13.56 8.80 2.23
C ARG A 338 13.93 10.27 2.43
N GLU A 339 13.60 10.82 3.60
CA GLU A 339 14.09 12.14 4.02
C GLU A 339 15.58 12.09 4.40
N LYS A 340 16.26 13.25 4.40
CA LYS A 340 17.69 13.33 4.75
C LYS A 340 17.97 12.82 6.15
N ASP A 341 17.09 13.15 7.11
CA ASP A 341 17.23 12.78 8.52
C ASP A 341 16.47 11.49 8.89
N ASN A 342 16.28 10.58 7.91
CA ASN A 342 15.50 9.34 8.08
C ASN A 342 16.06 8.40 9.16
N LYS A 343 17.32 8.54 9.54
CA LYS A 343 17.94 7.69 10.59
C LYS A 343 17.17 7.72 11.91
N LYS A 344 16.62 8.90 12.29
CA LYS A 344 15.79 9.01 13.51
C LYS A 344 14.48 8.22 13.39
N VAL A 345 13.88 8.20 12.16
CA VAL A 345 12.67 7.43 11.88
C VAL A 345 12.97 5.93 11.95
N PHE A 346 14.09 5.51 11.39
CA PHE A 346 14.53 4.12 11.44
C PHE A 346 14.83 3.63 12.86
N ASN A 347 15.50 4.47 13.68
CA ASN A 347 15.73 4.15 15.08
C ASN A 347 14.42 3.97 15.84
N ASP A 348 13.49 4.91 15.74
CA ASP A 348 12.18 4.83 16.40
C ASP A 348 11.37 3.61 15.94
N LEU A 349 11.47 3.27 14.65
CA LEU A 349 10.84 2.08 14.11
C LEU A 349 11.43 0.82 14.77
N VAL A 350 12.76 0.68 14.80
CA VAL A 350 13.43 -0.49 15.40
C VAL A 350 13.15 -0.55 16.89
N ASP A 351 13.21 0.57 17.62
CA ASP A 351 12.87 0.63 19.04
C ASP A 351 11.44 0.12 19.31
N PHE A 352 10.50 0.43 18.43
CA PHE A 352 9.13 -0.11 18.52
C PHE A 352 9.08 -1.61 18.19
N LEU A 353 9.83 -2.06 17.18
CA LEU A 353 9.85 -3.47 16.81
C LEU A 353 10.50 -4.35 17.89
N GLU A 354 11.36 -3.79 18.73
CA GLU A 354 12.06 -4.50 19.82
C GLU A 354 11.23 -4.65 21.11
N LYS A 355 10.27 -3.76 21.37
CA LYS A 355 9.33 -3.86 22.50
C LYS A 355 8.49 -5.13 22.39
#